data_ce9a7d17f0d9ae8ce04cc45d9e29dc30
#
_entry.id   ce9a7d17f0d9ae8ce04cc45d9e29dc30
#
_cell.length_a   1.000
_cell.length_b   1.000
_cell.length_c   1.000
_cell.angle_alpha   90.00
_cell.angle_beta   90.00
_cell.angle_gamma   90.00
#
_symmetry.space_group_name_H-M   'P 1'
#
loop_
_entity.id
_entity.type
_entity.pdbx_description
1 polymer ?
#
loop_
_entity_poly.entity_id
_entity_poly.type
_entity_poly.pdbx_seq_one_letter_code
_entity_poly.pdbx_strand_id
1 'polypeptide(L)'
;MAGGLLSCGILVAPGRWWVVVSFRLSLVLCVVVLVLANVLSNRVPGASIAIGVGLTGVLAVIARASWLGRPDLGLDRSSWPAGLRWGGGFAVLAGAGYGVALLVPAARAAVAGSGSGSWTQALVQALVVIPLGTVIPEEFAFRGVLLGLLSRRSGRWTATVVSSVLFGFWHVAPALAGGAANQAVDEAVGGGPLGVLLRVGTVLFTAAAGVVFCELRVRSGSLLAPMLAHWSVNGLGVIFVYLA
;
A
#
# COMPACT_ATOMS: atom_id res chain seq x y z
N MET A 1 -43.10 -0.79 -14.97
CA MET A 1 -42.72 0.10 -13.85
C MET A 1 -42.60 -0.74 -12.59
N ALA A 2 -41.39 -1.08 -12.15
CA ALA A 2 -41.14 -1.73 -10.87
C ALA A 2 -39.94 -0.99 -10.26
N GLY A 3 -40.26 -0.14 -9.28
CA GLY A 3 -39.26 0.62 -8.52
C GLY A 3 -38.43 -0.31 -7.66
N GLY A 4 -37.13 -0.41 -8.01
CA GLY A 4 -36.16 -1.15 -7.22
C GLY A 4 -35.85 -0.38 -5.94
N LEU A 5 -36.41 -0.79 -4.83
CA LEU A 5 -35.97 -0.40 -3.50
C LEU A 5 -34.51 -0.83 -3.31
N LEU A 6 -33.63 0.13 -3.13
CA LEU A 6 -32.23 -0.06 -2.73
C LEU A 6 -32.23 -0.57 -1.28
N SER A 7 -32.39 -1.89 -1.10
CA SER A 7 -32.24 -2.51 0.20
C SER A 7 -30.76 -2.56 0.59
N CYS A 8 -30.41 -1.79 1.61
CA CYS A 8 -29.21 -1.97 2.40
C CYS A 8 -29.41 -3.28 3.19
N GLY A 9 -28.95 -4.45 2.68
CA GLY A 9 -29.25 -5.73 3.27
C GLY A 9 -28.23 -6.81 2.96
N ILE A 10 -28.02 -7.65 3.96
CA ILE A 10 -27.34 -8.94 3.83
C ILE A 10 -28.34 -9.89 3.18
N LEU A 11 -28.08 -10.37 1.96
CA LEU A 11 -28.87 -11.38 1.30
C LEU A 11 -28.23 -12.75 1.52
N VAL A 12 -28.97 -13.68 2.12
CA VAL A 12 -28.58 -15.08 2.21
C VAL A 12 -29.18 -15.82 1.02
N ALA A 13 -28.35 -16.31 0.10
CA ALA A 13 -28.82 -17.09 -1.02
C ALA A 13 -29.25 -18.50 -0.56
N PRO A 14 -30.41 -19.04 -1.00
CA PRO A 14 -30.86 -20.40 -0.64
C PRO A 14 -29.82 -21.46 -1.07
N GLY A 15 -29.40 -22.29 -0.14
CA GLY A 15 -28.46 -23.40 -0.40
C GLY A 15 -26.98 -23.03 -0.42
N ARG A 16 -26.59 -21.79 -0.08
CA ARG A 16 -25.19 -21.38 0.08
C ARG A 16 -25.01 -20.69 1.42
N TRP A 17 -24.12 -21.21 2.26
CA TRP A 17 -23.79 -20.72 3.60
C TRP A 17 -22.96 -19.41 3.61
N TRP A 18 -23.08 -18.57 2.56
CA TRP A 18 -22.28 -17.36 2.39
C TRP A 18 -23.16 -16.10 2.49
N VAL A 19 -22.75 -15.20 3.36
CA VAL A 19 -23.37 -13.88 3.49
C VAL A 19 -22.97 -13.05 2.28
N VAL A 20 -23.96 -12.53 1.53
CA VAL A 20 -23.73 -11.56 0.46
C VAL A 20 -23.76 -10.17 1.06
N VAL A 21 -22.65 -9.47 0.97
CA VAL A 21 -22.52 -8.10 1.49
C VAL A 21 -22.78 -7.12 0.35
N SER A 22 -23.59 -6.09 0.58
CA SER A 22 -23.82 -5.05 -0.41
C SER A 22 -22.54 -4.26 -0.68
N PHE A 23 -22.41 -3.71 -1.90
CA PHE A 23 -21.24 -2.92 -2.30
C PHE A 23 -20.93 -1.79 -1.30
N ARG A 24 -21.96 -1.05 -0.85
CA ARG A 24 -21.77 0.06 0.11
C ARG A 24 -21.24 -0.44 1.44
N LEU A 25 -21.79 -1.53 1.95
CA LEU A 25 -21.33 -2.13 3.21
C LEU A 25 -19.90 -2.68 3.07
N SER A 26 -19.57 -3.32 1.95
CA SER A 26 -18.20 -3.81 1.68
C SER A 26 -17.18 -2.67 1.65
N LEU A 27 -17.54 -1.55 1.01
CA LEU A 27 -16.68 -0.37 0.96
C LEU A 27 -16.49 0.25 2.35
N VAL A 28 -17.57 0.42 3.13
CA VAL A 28 -17.50 0.93 4.50
C VAL A 28 -16.65 0.02 5.38
N LEU A 29 -16.88 -1.30 5.34
CA LEU A 29 -16.08 -2.27 6.11
C LEU A 29 -14.61 -2.22 5.70
N CYS A 30 -14.30 -2.13 4.40
CA CYS A 30 -12.94 -2.00 3.92
C CYS A 30 -12.25 -0.75 4.50
N VAL A 31 -12.91 0.42 4.45
CA VAL A 31 -12.36 1.67 4.99
C VAL A 31 -12.21 1.61 6.51
N VAL A 32 -13.21 1.08 7.23
CA VAL A 32 -13.14 0.93 8.70
C VAL A 32 -11.97 0.04 9.11
N VAL A 33 -11.80 -1.10 8.46
CA VAL A 33 -10.70 -2.04 8.75
C VAL A 33 -9.34 -1.41 8.43
N LEU A 34 -9.24 -0.64 7.35
CA LEU A 34 -8.04 0.14 7.03
C LEU A 34 -7.73 1.15 8.12
N VAL A 35 -8.70 1.95 8.55
CA VAL A 35 -8.49 2.94 9.62
C VAL A 35 -8.03 2.26 10.92
N LEU A 36 -8.69 1.17 11.31
CA LEU A 36 -8.30 0.41 12.51
C LEU A 36 -6.88 -0.14 12.41
N ALA A 37 -6.53 -0.75 11.28
CA ALA A 37 -5.19 -1.28 11.06
C ALA A 37 -4.13 -0.15 11.07
N ASN A 38 -4.42 1.00 10.47
CA ASN A 38 -3.54 2.17 10.50
C ASN A 38 -3.30 2.65 11.93
N VAL A 39 -4.36 2.83 12.71
CA VAL A 39 -4.26 3.25 14.12
C VAL A 39 -3.45 2.23 14.93
N LEU A 40 -3.71 0.94 14.77
CA LEU A 40 -2.99 -0.13 15.48
C LEU A 40 -1.51 -0.15 15.11
N SER A 41 -1.17 -0.05 13.81
CA SER A 41 0.22 -0.04 13.33
C SER A 41 1.02 1.14 13.90
N ASN A 42 0.36 2.29 14.11
CA ASN A 42 1.02 3.47 14.68
C ASN A 42 1.04 3.47 16.22
N ARG A 43 0.24 2.60 16.89
CA ARG A 43 0.16 2.53 18.36
C ARG A 43 0.92 1.35 18.95
N VAL A 44 1.21 0.30 18.17
CA VAL A 44 1.82 -0.94 18.64
C VAL A 44 3.13 -1.22 17.88
N PRO A 45 4.27 -0.68 18.35
CA PRO A 45 5.56 -0.90 17.71
C PRO A 45 5.88 -2.41 17.62
N GLY A 46 6.46 -2.83 16.50
CA GLY A 46 6.86 -4.22 16.27
C GLY A 46 5.75 -5.19 15.86
N ALA A 47 4.48 -4.76 15.85
CA ALA A 47 3.34 -5.61 15.49
C ALA A 47 2.98 -5.57 13.98
N SER A 48 3.78 -4.90 13.14
CA SER A 48 3.45 -4.67 11.73
C SER A 48 3.10 -5.94 10.95
N ILE A 49 3.84 -7.03 11.14
CA ILE A 49 3.55 -8.31 10.48
C ILE A 49 2.22 -8.88 10.96
N ALA A 50 1.98 -8.93 12.26
CA ALA A 50 0.74 -9.48 12.81
C ALA A 50 -0.49 -8.66 12.35
N ILE A 51 -0.38 -7.33 12.38
CA ILE A 51 -1.42 -6.41 11.90
C ILE A 51 -1.62 -6.57 10.38
N GLY A 52 -0.55 -6.65 9.60
CA GLY A 52 -0.59 -6.84 8.16
C GLY A 52 -1.26 -8.16 7.75
N VAL A 53 -0.90 -9.26 8.43
CA VAL A 53 -1.53 -10.57 8.21
C VAL A 53 -3.01 -10.54 8.60
N GLY A 54 -3.35 -9.96 9.75
CA GLY A 54 -4.73 -9.79 10.20
C GLY A 54 -5.56 -8.95 9.22
N LEU A 55 -5.03 -7.80 8.79
CA LEU A 55 -5.64 -6.93 7.78
C LEU A 55 -5.92 -7.71 6.48
N THR A 56 -4.90 -8.41 5.96
CA THR A 56 -5.03 -9.21 4.74
C THR A 56 -6.11 -10.28 4.89
N GLY A 57 -6.15 -10.98 6.01
CA GLY A 57 -7.16 -12.00 6.31
C GLY A 57 -8.58 -11.45 6.34
N VAL A 58 -8.81 -10.35 7.06
CA VAL A 58 -10.13 -9.69 7.14
C VAL A 58 -10.56 -9.17 5.77
N LEU A 59 -9.65 -8.53 5.02
CA LEU A 59 -9.93 -8.05 3.67
C LEU A 59 -10.21 -9.20 2.69
N ALA A 60 -9.57 -10.35 2.83
CA ALA A 60 -9.87 -11.55 2.03
C ALA A 60 -11.29 -12.07 2.29
N VAL A 61 -11.76 -12.02 3.54
CA VAL A 61 -13.14 -12.35 3.90
C VAL A 61 -14.12 -11.36 3.27
N ILE A 62 -13.85 -10.04 3.37
CA ILE A 62 -14.66 -8.99 2.73
C ILE A 62 -14.70 -9.20 1.21
N ALA A 63 -13.56 -9.43 0.57
CA ALA A 63 -13.48 -9.68 -0.87
C ALA A 63 -14.32 -10.90 -1.28
N ARG A 64 -14.23 -11.98 -0.52
CA ARG A 64 -15.02 -13.21 -0.76
C ARG A 64 -16.51 -12.97 -0.59
N ALA A 65 -16.92 -12.25 0.46
CA ALA A 65 -18.30 -11.90 0.72
C ALA A 65 -18.86 -10.91 -0.34
N SER A 66 -18.00 -10.15 -0.98
CA SER A 66 -18.32 -9.22 -2.07
C SER A 66 -18.23 -9.85 -3.47
N TRP A 67 -17.97 -11.16 -3.55
CA TRP A 67 -17.84 -11.91 -4.80
C TRP A 67 -16.70 -11.39 -5.71
N LEU A 68 -15.66 -10.81 -5.14
CA LEU A 68 -14.46 -10.49 -5.90
C LEU A 68 -13.73 -11.79 -6.28
N GLY A 69 -13.55 -11.98 -7.59
CA GLY A 69 -12.78 -13.09 -8.13
C GLY A 69 -11.27 -12.82 -8.12
N ARG A 70 -10.47 -13.85 -8.44
CA ARG A 70 -9.02 -13.71 -8.59
C ARG A 70 -8.62 -12.62 -9.60
N PRO A 71 -9.29 -12.48 -10.76
CA PRO A 71 -8.98 -11.41 -11.71
C PRO A 71 -9.25 -10.01 -11.13
N ASP A 72 -10.35 -9.83 -10.38
CA ASP A 72 -10.67 -8.55 -9.74
C ASP A 72 -9.58 -8.12 -8.74
N LEU A 73 -9.05 -9.11 -8.01
CA LEU A 73 -7.98 -8.91 -7.02
C LEU A 73 -6.57 -8.86 -7.65
N GLY A 74 -6.43 -9.17 -8.95
CA GLY A 74 -5.12 -9.28 -9.61
C GLY A 74 -4.30 -10.50 -9.19
N LEU A 75 -4.98 -11.54 -8.74
CA LEU A 75 -4.38 -12.79 -8.27
C LEU A 75 -4.49 -13.92 -9.31
N ASP A 76 -4.90 -13.61 -10.54
CA ASP A 76 -4.92 -14.60 -11.62
C ASP A 76 -3.50 -14.97 -12.02
N ARG A 77 -3.19 -16.26 -12.00
CA ARG A 77 -1.87 -16.78 -12.34
C ARG A 77 -1.46 -16.49 -13.79
N SER A 78 -2.43 -16.39 -14.70
CA SER A 78 -2.18 -16.05 -16.11
C SER A 78 -1.55 -14.65 -16.28
N SER A 79 -1.80 -13.74 -15.33
CA SER A 79 -1.25 -12.38 -15.33
C SER A 79 0.13 -12.25 -14.66
N TRP A 80 0.63 -13.30 -14.00
CA TRP A 80 1.92 -13.24 -13.28
C TRP A 80 3.12 -12.89 -14.16
N PRO A 81 3.28 -13.44 -15.39
CA PRO A 81 4.40 -13.05 -16.25
C PRO A 81 4.38 -11.55 -16.59
N ALA A 82 3.19 -10.98 -16.84
CA ALA A 82 3.05 -9.55 -17.04
C ALA A 82 3.36 -8.76 -15.76
N GLY A 83 2.88 -9.26 -14.60
CA GLY A 83 3.18 -8.69 -13.29
C GLY A 83 4.68 -8.60 -13.01
N LEU A 84 5.40 -9.69 -13.23
CA LEU A 84 6.85 -9.76 -13.05
C LEU A 84 7.58 -8.83 -14.02
N ARG A 85 7.15 -8.75 -15.29
CA ARG A 85 7.77 -7.85 -16.28
C ARG A 85 7.60 -6.37 -15.90
N TRP A 86 6.39 -5.95 -15.58
CA TRP A 86 6.12 -4.56 -15.22
C TRP A 86 6.72 -4.17 -13.87
N GLY A 87 6.53 -5.00 -12.84
CA GLY A 87 7.06 -4.76 -11.51
C GLY A 87 8.59 -4.91 -11.45
N GLY A 88 9.14 -5.91 -12.15
CA GLY A 88 10.58 -6.10 -12.27
C GLY A 88 11.25 -4.95 -13.02
N GLY A 89 10.66 -4.47 -14.12
CA GLY A 89 11.14 -3.28 -14.81
C GLY A 89 11.18 -2.04 -13.92
N PHE A 90 10.13 -1.84 -13.12
CA PHE A 90 10.11 -0.76 -12.13
C PHE A 90 11.19 -0.96 -11.05
N ALA A 91 11.36 -2.19 -10.56
CA ALA A 91 12.37 -2.49 -9.54
C ALA A 91 13.82 -2.26 -10.06
N VAL A 92 14.08 -2.56 -11.32
CA VAL A 92 15.36 -2.25 -11.97
C VAL A 92 15.58 -0.74 -12.03
N LEU A 93 14.56 0.04 -12.41
CA LEU A 93 14.65 1.51 -12.44
C LEU A 93 14.88 2.09 -11.04
N ALA A 94 14.15 1.61 -10.03
CA ALA A 94 14.34 2.03 -8.64
C ALA A 94 15.74 1.67 -8.14
N GLY A 95 16.21 0.45 -8.41
CA GLY A 95 17.57 0.02 -8.06
C GLY A 95 18.65 0.85 -8.74
N ALA A 96 18.48 1.18 -10.02
CA ALA A 96 19.38 2.09 -10.74
C ALA A 96 19.38 3.49 -10.11
N GLY A 97 18.20 4.01 -9.72
CA GLY A 97 18.07 5.29 -9.02
C GLY A 97 18.84 5.31 -7.68
N TYR A 98 18.68 4.27 -6.86
CA TYR A 98 19.46 4.13 -5.63
C TYR A 98 20.96 3.95 -5.91
N GLY A 99 21.34 3.19 -6.96
CA GLY A 99 22.74 3.06 -7.39
C GLY A 99 23.35 4.39 -7.78
N VAL A 100 22.63 5.24 -8.51
CA VAL A 100 23.08 6.59 -8.85
C VAL A 100 23.16 7.46 -7.58
N ALA A 101 22.18 7.37 -6.68
CA ALA A 101 22.19 8.11 -5.42
C ALA A 101 23.41 7.78 -4.55
N LEU A 102 23.90 6.53 -4.55
CA LEU A 102 25.14 6.15 -3.87
C LEU A 102 26.39 6.86 -4.44
N LEU A 103 26.35 7.31 -5.69
CA LEU A 103 27.47 8.05 -6.31
C LEU A 103 27.42 9.54 -5.98
N VAL A 104 26.32 10.05 -5.41
CA VAL A 104 26.12 11.47 -5.08
C VAL A 104 26.45 11.69 -3.60
N PRO A 105 27.54 12.42 -3.26
CA PRO A 105 27.94 12.63 -1.86
C PRO A 105 26.83 13.28 -1.00
N ALA A 106 26.09 14.24 -1.54
CA ALA A 106 24.99 14.89 -0.83
C ALA A 106 23.85 13.93 -0.49
N ALA A 107 23.54 12.97 -1.38
CA ALA A 107 22.50 11.97 -1.12
C ALA A 107 22.93 10.98 -0.02
N ARG A 108 24.20 10.57 0.00
CA ARG A 108 24.74 9.75 1.10
C ARG A 108 24.75 10.52 2.41
N ALA A 109 25.21 11.75 2.40
CA ALA A 109 25.25 12.59 3.60
C ALA A 109 23.84 12.80 4.21
N ALA A 110 22.80 12.91 3.36
CA ALA A 110 21.42 13.09 3.81
C ALA A 110 20.87 11.90 4.62
N VAL A 111 21.42 10.70 4.43
CA VAL A 111 21.00 9.48 5.16
C VAL A 111 22.10 8.93 6.07
N ALA A 112 23.26 9.58 6.13
CA ALA A 112 24.37 9.16 6.97
C ALA A 112 23.94 9.13 8.45
N GLY A 113 24.17 7.98 9.12
CA GLY A 113 23.77 7.78 10.51
C GLY A 113 22.30 7.39 10.73
N SER A 114 21.45 7.38 9.68
CA SER A 114 20.08 6.91 9.80
C SER A 114 19.99 5.38 9.84
N GLY A 115 21.00 4.67 9.38
CA GLY A 115 21.09 3.21 9.45
C GLY A 115 21.50 2.76 10.86
N SER A 116 20.55 2.26 11.62
CA SER A 116 20.82 1.68 12.96
C SER A 116 20.73 0.15 12.91
N GLY A 117 21.64 -0.53 13.61
CA GLY A 117 21.63 -1.99 13.75
C GLY A 117 22.63 -2.72 12.84
N SER A 118 22.43 -4.01 12.64
CA SER A 118 23.29 -4.89 11.84
C SER A 118 22.77 -5.09 10.42
N TRP A 119 23.66 -5.52 9.49
CA TRP A 119 23.25 -5.98 8.15
C TRP A 119 22.16 -7.04 8.17
N THR A 120 22.22 -7.96 9.15
CA THR A 120 21.17 -8.97 9.31
C THR A 120 19.81 -8.33 9.59
N GLN A 121 19.77 -7.29 10.42
CA GLN A 121 18.53 -6.55 10.70
C GLN A 121 18.02 -5.82 9.47
N ALA A 122 18.91 -5.18 8.68
CA ALA A 122 18.54 -4.54 7.44
C ALA A 122 17.94 -5.53 6.43
N LEU A 123 18.57 -6.70 6.26
CA LEU A 123 18.06 -7.75 5.38
C LEU A 123 16.73 -8.32 5.86
N VAL A 124 16.58 -8.57 7.16
CA VAL A 124 15.29 -9.00 7.74
C VAL A 124 14.23 -7.93 7.52
N GLN A 125 14.56 -6.66 7.73
CA GLN A 125 13.65 -5.56 7.48
C GLN A 125 13.22 -5.50 6.01
N ALA A 126 14.17 -5.53 5.07
CA ALA A 126 13.90 -5.40 3.64
C ALA A 126 13.17 -6.63 3.05
N LEU A 127 13.52 -7.85 3.50
CA LEU A 127 13.07 -9.09 2.86
C LEU A 127 11.92 -9.79 3.60
N VAL A 128 11.67 -9.44 4.86
CA VAL A 128 10.62 -10.09 5.67
C VAL A 128 9.61 -9.07 6.19
N VAL A 129 10.08 -8.08 6.96
CA VAL A 129 9.17 -7.16 7.67
C VAL A 129 8.43 -6.26 6.66
N ILE A 130 9.13 -5.64 5.72
CA ILE A 130 8.52 -4.78 4.69
C ILE A 130 7.55 -5.58 3.81
N PRO A 131 7.91 -6.73 3.22
CA PRO A 131 6.96 -7.51 2.43
C PRO A 131 5.70 -7.92 3.20
N LEU A 132 5.84 -8.48 4.40
CA LEU A 132 4.73 -9.06 5.16
C LEU A 132 3.95 -8.04 5.98
N GLY A 133 4.62 -7.02 6.51
CA GLY A 133 4.02 -6.01 7.38
C GLY A 133 3.51 -4.77 6.65
N THR A 134 3.96 -4.53 5.41
CA THR A 134 3.65 -3.30 4.65
C THR A 134 3.16 -3.62 3.24
N VAL A 135 4.02 -4.17 2.37
CA VAL A 135 3.75 -4.25 0.93
C VAL A 135 2.54 -5.14 0.61
N ILE A 136 2.56 -6.39 1.08
CA ILE A 136 1.48 -7.34 0.79
C ILE A 136 0.14 -6.84 1.34
N PRO A 137 0.01 -6.45 2.63
CA PRO A 137 -1.25 -5.97 3.16
C PRO A 137 -1.74 -4.69 2.48
N GLU A 138 -0.87 -3.72 2.21
CA GLU A 138 -1.27 -2.47 1.59
C GLU A 138 -1.65 -2.65 0.12
N GLU A 139 -0.87 -3.37 -0.69
CA GLU A 139 -1.23 -3.61 -2.08
C GLU A 139 -2.48 -4.47 -2.21
N PHE A 140 -2.64 -5.49 -1.35
CA PHE A 140 -3.87 -6.27 -1.33
C PHE A 140 -5.10 -5.41 -0.94
N ALA A 141 -4.93 -4.51 0.03
CA ALA A 141 -5.99 -3.59 0.44
C ALA A 141 -6.38 -2.61 -0.66
N PHE A 142 -5.41 -1.85 -1.17
CA PHE A 142 -5.66 -0.72 -2.08
C PHE A 142 -5.82 -1.13 -3.54
N ARG A 143 -4.96 -2.03 -4.06
CA ARG A 143 -4.94 -2.45 -5.49
C ARG A 143 -5.62 -3.79 -5.74
N GLY A 144 -5.83 -4.57 -4.68
CA GLY A 144 -6.67 -5.77 -4.71
C GLY A 144 -8.13 -5.42 -4.43
N VAL A 145 -8.47 -5.28 -3.15
CA VAL A 145 -9.86 -5.22 -2.68
C VAL A 145 -10.53 -3.89 -3.02
N LEU A 146 -9.94 -2.77 -2.60
CA LEU A 146 -10.56 -1.45 -2.79
C LEU A 146 -10.71 -1.09 -4.27
N LEU A 147 -9.63 -1.22 -5.05
CA LEU A 147 -9.67 -0.99 -6.50
C LEU A 147 -10.65 -1.95 -7.19
N GLY A 148 -10.66 -3.23 -6.81
CA GLY A 148 -11.59 -4.23 -7.34
C GLY A 148 -13.05 -3.90 -7.06
N LEU A 149 -13.39 -3.49 -5.84
CA LEU A 149 -14.74 -3.03 -5.46
C LEU A 149 -15.15 -1.81 -6.28
N LEU A 150 -14.32 -0.78 -6.31
CA LEU A 150 -14.61 0.48 -6.98
C LEU A 150 -14.75 0.30 -8.49
N SER A 151 -13.89 -0.49 -9.13
CA SER A 151 -13.89 -0.73 -10.57
C SER A 151 -15.18 -1.39 -11.07
N ARG A 152 -15.90 -2.11 -10.21
CA ARG A 152 -17.21 -2.72 -10.56
C ARG A 152 -18.36 -1.75 -10.63
N ARG A 153 -18.24 -0.57 -10.03
CA ARG A 153 -19.34 0.43 -9.92
C ARG A 153 -19.01 1.77 -10.51
N SER A 154 -17.74 2.09 -10.57
CA SER A 154 -17.25 3.36 -11.13
C SER A 154 -16.24 3.08 -12.24
N GLY A 155 -16.07 4.03 -13.12
CA GLY A 155 -15.06 3.91 -14.18
C GLY A 155 -13.64 3.77 -13.60
N ARG A 156 -12.73 3.24 -14.42
CA ARG A 156 -11.32 3.01 -14.10
C ARG A 156 -10.66 4.21 -13.38
N TRP A 157 -10.85 5.41 -13.91
CA TRP A 157 -10.21 6.60 -13.37
C TRP A 157 -10.73 6.98 -11.98
N THR A 158 -12.04 6.87 -11.76
CA THR A 158 -12.63 7.11 -10.42
C THR A 158 -12.07 6.11 -9.41
N ALA A 159 -12.01 4.83 -9.77
CA ALA A 159 -11.44 3.79 -8.90
C ALA A 159 -9.97 4.07 -8.58
N THR A 160 -9.16 4.44 -9.59
CA THR A 160 -7.75 4.80 -9.42
C THR A 160 -7.60 6.01 -8.50
N VAL A 161 -8.32 7.10 -8.75
CA VAL A 161 -8.21 8.34 -7.97
C VAL A 161 -8.63 8.09 -6.51
N VAL A 162 -9.78 7.45 -6.28
CA VAL A 162 -10.25 7.18 -4.91
C VAL A 162 -9.28 6.28 -4.15
N SER A 163 -8.81 5.19 -4.78
CA SER A 163 -7.83 4.29 -4.14
C SER A 163 -6.52 5.02 -3.82
N SER A 164 -6.04 5.87 -4.72
CA SER A 164 -4.78 6.61 -4.55
C SER A 164 -4.87 7.71 -3.49
N VAL A 165 -5.99 8.42 -3.44
CA VAL A 165 -6.25 9.44 -2.41
C VAL A 165 -6.33 8.79 -1.03
N LEU A 166 -7.04 7.67 -0.89
CA LEU A 166 -7.10 6.92 0.36
C LEU A 166 -5.73 6.36 0.76
N PHE A 167 -4.91 5.96 -0.22
CA PHE A 167 -3.53 5.55 0.03
C PHE A 167 -2.64 6.72 0.52
N GLY A 168 -2.84 7.92 -0.01
CA GLY A 168 -2.20 9.14 0.54
C GLY A 168 -2.64 9.40 1.99
N PHE A 169 -3.94 9.33 2.29
CA PHE A 169 -4.44 9.49 3.66
C PHE A 169 -3.94 8.42 4.62
N TRP A 170 -3.71 7.19 4.16
CA TRP A 170 -3.07 6.13 4.93
C TRP A 170 -1.72 6.56 5.50
N HIS A 171 -0.98 7.42 4.78
CA HIS A 171 0.34 7.89 5.17
C HIS A 171 0.33 9.15 6.05
N VAL A 172 -0.84 9.71 6.37
CA VAL A 172 -0.93 10.88 7.28
C VAL A 172 -0.42 10.53 8.68
N ALA A 173 -0.88 9.41 9.26
CA ALA A 173 -0.44 9.03 10.60
C ALA A 173 1.07 8.73 10.67
N PRO A 174 1.68 7.93 9.76
CA PRO A 174 3.13 7.81 9.68
C PRO A 174 3.86 9.13 9.50
N ALA A 175 3.34 10.04 8.66
CA ALA A 175 3.95 11.36 8.43
C ALA A 175 3.91 12.27 9.68
N LEU A 176 2.94 12.07 10.57
CA LEU A 176 2.81 12.81 11.83
C LEU A 176 3.53 12.14 13.00
N ALA A 177 3.75 10.84 12.95
CA ALA A 177 4.27 10.04 14.07
C ALA A 177 5.80 10.18 14.31
N GLY A 178 6.52 10.92 13.47
CA GLY A 178 7.95 11.21 13.68
C GLY A 178 8.86 9.97 13.56
N GLY A 179 8.72 9.16 12.50
CA GLY A 179 9.73 8.12 12.18
C GLY A 179 11.12 8.74 11.93
N ALA A 180 12.19 7.92 11.92
CA ALA A 180 13.57 8.40 11.79
C ALA A 180 13.78 9.40 10.63
N ALA A 181 13.14 9.16 9.48
CA ALA A 181 13.18 10.10 8.35
C ALA A 181 12.48 11.43 8.67
N ASN A 182 11.39 11.43 9.44
CA ASN A 182 10.67 12.63 9.85
C ASN A 182 11.42 13.36 10.96
N GLN A 183 12.11 12.66 11.86
CA GLN A 183 12.98 13.28 12.86
C GLN A 183 14.14 14.02 12.21
N ALA A 184 14.83 13.39 11.24
CA ALA A 184 15.89 14.04 10.48
C ALA A 184 15.40 15.30 9.74
N VAL A 185 14.17 15.24 9.20
CA VAL A 185 13.52 16.40 8.58
C VAL A 185 13.17 17.46 9.64
N ASP A 186 12.60 17.07 10.79
CA ASP A 186 12.24 17.99 11.86
C ASP A 186 13.46 18.66 12.49
N GLU A 187 14.58 17.92 12.62
CA GLU A 187 15.87 18.47 13.05
C GLU A 187 16.49 19.44 12.02
N ALA A 188 16.38 19.11 10.73
CA ALA A 188 16.94 19.94 9.66
C ALA A 188 16.15 21.23 9.39
N VAL A 189 14.82 21.21 9.59
CA VAL A 189 13.92 22.33 9.21
C VAL A 189 13.19 22.98 10.39
N GLY A 190 13.31 22.41 11.61
CA GLY A 190 12.53 22.82 12.78
C GLY A 190 11.02 22.69 12.54
N GLY A 191 10.20 22.40 13.52
CA GLY A 191 8.75 22.14 13.36
C GLY A 191 7.87 23.28 12.78
N GLY A 192 8.45 24.19 11.99
CA GLY A 192 7.82 25.36 11.39
C GLY A 192 7.03 25.05 10.10
N PRO A 193 6.65 26.11 9.33
CA PRO A 193 5.85 25.97 8.10
C PRO A 193 6.47 25.01 7.06
N LEU A 194 7.80 24.94 6.98
CA LEU A 194 8.51 24.04 6.07
C LEU A 194 8.33 22.57 6.48
N GLY A 195 8.34 22.25 7.79
CA GLY A 195 8.05 20.89 8.26
C GLY A 195 6.62 20.45 7.90
N VAL A 196 5.65 21.35 8.02
CA VAL A 196 4.25 21.09 7.58
C VAL A 196 4.22 20.84 6.07
N LEU A 197 4.89 21.68 5.28
CA LEU A 197 4.96 21.53 3.81
C LEU A 197 5.54 20.16 3.40
N LEU A 198 6.59 19.72 4.06
CA LEU A 198 7.22 18.42 3.78
C LEU A 198 6.31 17.25 4.13
N ARG A 199 5.58 17.31 5.24
CA ARG A 199 4.58 16.28 5.62
C ARG A 199 3.43 16.23 4.61
N VAL A 200 2.91 17.38 4.21
CA VAL A 200 1.90 17.46 3.13
C VAL A 200 2.47 16.91 1.83
N GLY A 201 3.71 17.29 1.49
CA GLY A 201 4.43 16.75 0.33
C GLY A 201 4.55 15.23 0.35
N THR A 202 4.83 14.62 1.51
CA THR A 202 4.87 13.16 1.68
C THR A 202 3.50 12.53 1.36
N VAL A 203 2.41 13.09 1.88
CA VAL A 203 1.05 12.59 1.63
C VAL A 203 0.68 12.71 0.15
N LEU A 204 1.00 13.83 -0.48
CA LEU A 204 0.75 14.05 -1.91
C LEU A 204 1.62 13.13 -2.78
N PHE A 205 2.90 12.95 -2.42
CA PHE A 205 3.80 12.03 -3.10
C PHE A 205 3.29 10.58 -3.03
N THR A 206 2.85 10.12 -1.84
CA THR A 206 2.30 8.77 -1.69
C THR A 206 0.99 8.59 -2.42
N ALA A 207 0.13 9.62 -2.49
CA ALA A 207 -1.06 9.60 -3.35
C ALA A 207 -0.68 9.48 -4.84
N ALA A 208 0.31 10.22 -5.31
CA ALA A 208 0.81 10.13 -6.69
C ALA A 208 1.44 8.75 -6.98
N ALA A 209 2.25 8.21 -6.06
CA ALA A 209 2.74 6.83 -6.15
C ALA A 209 1.58 5.82 -6.20
N GLY A 210 0.49 6.11 -5.47
CA GLY A 210 -0.75 5.36 -5.53
C GLY A 210 -1.33 5.25 -6.93
N VAL A 211 -1.32 6.33 -7.71
CA VAL A 211 -1.76 6.33 -9.12
C VAL A 211 -0.85 5.42 -9.96
N VAL A 212 0.46 5.53 -9.80
CA VAL A 212 1.43 4.68 -10.52
C VAL A 212 1.19 3.19 -10.21
N PHE A 213 0.99 2.84 -8.94
CA PHE A 213 0.72 1.47 -8.53
C PHE A 213 -0.62 0.95 -9.06
N CYS A 214 -1.67 1.78 -9.10
CA CYS A 214 -2.92 1.44 -9.76
C CYS A 214 -2.72 1.20 -11.27
N GLU A 215 -1.94 2.03 -11.96
CA GLU A 215 -1.63 1.85 -13.38
C GLU A 215 -0.85 0.57 -13.63
N LEU A 216 0.16 0.26 -12.81
CA LEU A 216 0.89 -1.01 -12.88
C LEU A 216 -0.05 -2.21 -12.71
N ARG A 217 -0.97 -2.13 -11.71
CA ARG A 217 -1.98 -3.15 -11.46
C ARG A 217 -2.92 -3.34 -12.64
N VAL A 218 -3.42 -2.25 -13.21
CA VAL A 218 -4.39 -2.31 -14.31
C VAL A 218 -3.74 -2.77 -15.62
N ARG A 219 -2.55 -2.25 -15.95
CA ARG A 219 -1.85 -2.61 -17.19
C ARG A 219 -1.31 -4.02 -17.20
N SER A 220 -0.84 -4.52 -16.06
CA SER A 220 -0.34 -5.90 -15.94
C SER A 220 -1.46 -6.93 -15.69
N GLY A 221 -2.61 -6.51 -15.20
CA GLY A 221 -3.65 -7.40 -14.68
C GLY A 221 -3.26 -8.11 -13.37
N SER A 222 -2.07 -7.81 -12.79
CA SER A 222 -1.47 -8.56 -11.71
C SER A 222 -1.15 -7.68 -10.51
N LEU A 223 -1.44 -8.18 -9.31
CA LEU A 223 -1.04 -7.54 -8.05
C LEU A 223 0.47 -7.61 -7.81
N LEU A 224 1.19 -8.54 -8.47
CA LEU A 224 2.65 -8.64 -8.37
C LEU A 224 3.36 -7.37 -8.89
N ALA A 225 2.80 -6.70 -9.89
CA ALA A 225 3.44 -5.50 -10.46
C ALA A 225 3.56 -4.37 -9.43
N PRO A 226 2.47 -3.90 -8.79
CA PRO A 226 2.59 -2.88 -7.76
C PRO A 226 3.29 -3.40 -6.50
N MET A 227 3.17 -4.69 -6.12
CA MET A 227 3.93 -5.26 -5.00
C MET A 227 5.44 -5.16 -5.19
N LEU A 228 5.95 -5.52 -6.37
CA LEU A 228 7.38 -5.41 -6.68
C LEU A 228 7.84 -3.96 -6.74
N ALA A 229 7.03 -3.08 -7.33
CA ALA A 229 7.32 -1.64 -7.38
C ALA A 229 7.37 -1.02 -5.97
N HIS A 230 6.39 -1.30 -5.14
CA HIS A 230 6.32 -0.82 -3.76
C HIS A 230 7.48 -1.38 -2.93
N TRP A 231 7.73 -2.69 -3.02
CA TRP A 231 8.88 -3.29 -2.34
C TRP A 231 10.21 -2.68 -2.78
N SER A 232 10.40 -2.41 -4.07
CA SER A 232 11.64 -1.85 -4.55
C SER A 232 11.91 -0.44 -4.01
N VAL A 233 10.87 0.37 -3.80
CA VAL A 233 11.03 1.68 -3.15
C VAL A 233 11.38 1.52 -1.67
N ASN A 234 10.65 0.69 -0.93
CA ASN A 234 10.82 0.58 0.52
C ASN A 234 12.01 -0.33 0.90
N GLY A 235 12.09 -1.52 0.32
CA GLY A 235 13.11 -2.52 0.67
C GLY A 235 14.51 -2.13 0.19
N LEU A 236 14.64 -1.66 -1.07
CA LEU A 236 15.92 -1.15 -1.56
C LEU A 236 16.30 0.16 -0.87
N GLY A 237 15.33 0.97 -0.42
CA GLY A 237 15.57 2.15 0.38
C GLY A 237 16.28 1.82 1.70
N VAL A 238 15.86 0.76 2.39
CA VAL A 238 16.56 0.28 3.60
C VAL A 238 17.99 -0.15 3.26
N ILE A 239 18.19 -0.90 2.19
CA ILE A 239 19.53 -1.32 1.75
C ILE A 239 20.39 -0.13 1.38
N PHE A 240 19.83 0.88 0.69
CA PHE A 240 20.53 2.12 0.34
C PHE A 240 21.04 2.85 1.59
N VAL A 241 20.21 3.02 2.63
CA VAL A 241 20.60 3.68 3.89
C VAL A 241 21.77 2.97 4.56
N TYR A 242 21.87 1.63 4.44
CA TYR A 242 22.97 0.85 4.99
C TYR A 242 24.25 0.89 4.15
N LEU A 243 24.14 1.18 2.85
CA LEU A 243 25.29 1.28 1.94
C LEU A 243 25.86 2.72 1.90
N ALA A 244 25.10 3.71 2.27
CA ALA A 244 25.46 5.12 2.25
C ALA A 244 26.31 5.55 3.44
#